data_ac0835ca7c2fa74b2df32c7bb9403dae
#
_entry.id   ac0835ca7c2fa74b2df32c7bb9403dae
#
_cell.length_a   1.000
_cell.length_b   1.000
_cell.length_c   1.000
_cell.angle_alpha   90.00
_cell.angle_beta   90.00
_cell.angle_gamma   90.00
#
_symmetry.space_group_name_H-M   'P 1'
#
loop_
_entity.id
_entity.type
_entity.pdbx_description
1 polymer ?
#
loop_
_entity_poly.entity_id
_entity_poly.type
_entity_poly.pdbx_seq_one_letter_code
_entity_poly.pdbx_strand_id
1 'polypeptide(L)'
;MAKTSKAEAVPLARVLGEGVAAVYLPVDALKPNPRNPRIHGAEVTRLARTILRTTWGAPVIAQASTLRIIGGHGRLEAAKLILAGVEVDGILRGGADHRFDRGAPGPALVPVRLVDVSDAEAEAMTLADNASALQGRDDASLAVEMATRSFERGAPLMADMGYGADDLDRMVRAAGDAVLAATQGNDAPNFAPGTEDEQGRLDQLKPIVCPNCAHEFQRGKSA
;
A
#
# COMPACT_ATOMS: atom_id res chain seq x y z
N MET A 1 15.55 20.17 40.49
CA MET A 1 16.41 19.12 39.88
C MET A 1 15.56 17.88 39.63
N ALA A 2 15.06 17.72 38.40
CA ALA A 2 14.24 16.57 38.03
C ALA A 2 15.20 15.43 37.65
N LYS A 3 15.09 14.30 38.34
CA LYS A 3 15.82 13.08 38.04
C LYS A 3 15.25 12.50 36.73
N THR A 4 16.03 12.57 35.67
CA THR A 4 15.78 11.82 34.44
C THR A 4 15.83 10.32 34.75
N SER A 5 14.69 9.68 34.78
CA SER A 5 14.58 8.22 34.87
C SER A 5 15.21 7.63 33.60
N LYS A 6 16.35 7.00 33.77
CA LYS A 6 17.02 6.20 32.75
C LYS A 6 16.09 5.03 32.44
N ALA A 7 15.49 5.02 31.26
CA ALA A 7 14.66 3.89 30.83
C ALA A 7 15.52 2.64 30.87
N GLU A 8 15.14 1.71 31.72
CA GLU A 8 15.79 0.41 31.87
C GLU A 8 15.59 -0.35 30.56
N ALA A 9 16.69 -0.68 29.88
CA ALA A 9 16.65 -1.43 28.64
C ALA A 9 16.04 -2.81 28.93
N VAL A 10 14.89 -3.09 28.34
CA VAL A 10 14.26 -4.41 28.43
C VAL A 10 15.23 -5.43 27.82
N PRO A 11 15.63 -6.48 28.56
CA PRO A 11 16.60 -7.46 28.05
C PRO A 11 16.06 -8.15 26.80
N LEU A 12 16.79 -8.07 25.70
CA LEU A 12 16.50 -8.71 24.40
C LEU A 12 16.23 -10.23 24.52
N ALA A 13 16.73 -10.86 25.55
CA ALA A 13 16.59 -12.33 25.76
C ALA A 13 15.14 -12.81 26.02
N ARG A 14 14.18 -11.92 26.27
CA ARG A 14 12.77 -12.30 26.52
C ARG A 14 11.90 -12.35 25.27
N VAL A 15 12.47 -12.07 24.11
CA VAL A 15 11.72 -11.75 22.88
C VAL A 15 11.86 -12.81 21.80
N LEU A 16 12.83 -13.69 21.92
CA LEU A 16 13.10 -14.75 20.93
C LEU A 16 12.49 -16.10 21.33
N GLY A 17 11.23 -16.09 21.77
CA GLY A 17 10.40 -17.29 21.75
C GLY A 17 10.02 -17.61 20.30
N GLU A 18 9.94 -18.87 19.96
CA GLU A 18 9.64 -19.43 18.63
C GLU A 18 8.44 -18.74 17.95
N GLY A 19 8.71 -17.69 17.24
CA GLY A 19 7.71 -16.91 16.48
C GLY A 19 8.23 -15.53 16.16
N VAL A 20 7.79 -14.96 15.06
CA VAL A 20 8.12 -13.62 14.63
C VAL A 20 7.45 -12.60 15.57
N ALA A 21 7.97 -12.45 16.78
CA ALA A 21 7.45 -11.52 17.76
C ALA A 21 7.97 -10.11 17.47
N ALA A 22 7.05 -9.14 17.44
CA ALA A 22 7.42 -7.74 17.54
C ALA A 22 7.68 -7.40 19.01
N VAL A 23 8.69 -6.57 19.25
CA VAL A 23 8.96 -5.98 20.55
C VAL A 23 8.42 -4.57 20.57
N TYR A 24 8.09 -4.07 21.76
CA TYR A 24 7.73 -2.67 21.90
C TYR A 24 8.96 -1.86 22.30
N LEU A 25 9.33 -0.88 21.48
CA LEU A 25 10.44 0.02 21.74
C LEU A 25 9.96 1.47 21.74
N PRO A 26 10.62 2.33 22.54
CA PRO A 26 10.37 3.77 22.47
C PRO A 26 10.67 4.30 21.06
N VAL A 27 9.83 5.21 20.59
CA VAL A 27 10.02 5.88 19.29
C VAL A 27 11.42 6.49 19.18
N ASP A 28 11.92 7.07 20.27
CA ASP A 28 13.23 7.73 20.30
C ASP A 28 14.42 6.78 20.28
N ALA A 29 14.22 5.49 20.58
CA ALA A 29 15.27 4.48 20.50
C ALA A 29 15.59 4.09 19.04
N LEU A 30 14.64 4.29 18.13
CA LEU A 30 14.79 3.92 16.72
C LEU A 30 15.58 4.99 15.96
N LYS A 31 16.55 4.53 15.18
CA LYS A 31 17.42 5.39 14.38
C LYS A 31 17.01 5.35 12.92
N PRO A 32 16.60 6.47 12.33
CA PRO A 32 16.39 6.55 10.89
C PRO A 32 17.64 6.11 10.11
N ASN A 33 17.44 5.44 8.99
CA ASN A 33 18.55 5.15 8.09
C ASN A 33 18.85 6.40 7.21
N PRO A 34 20.00 7.05 7.37
CA PRO A 34 20.33 8.26 6.60
C PRO A 34 20.50 7.97 5.09
N ARG A 35 20.66 6.69 4.73
CA ARG A 35 20.79 6.24 3.34
C ARG A 35 19.48 5.68 2.78
N ASN A 36 18.34 5.94 3.45
CA ASN A 36 17.05 5.56 2.88
C ASN A 36 16.78 6.39 1.62
N PRO A 37 16.60 5.77 0.44
CA PRO A 37 16.34 6.50 -0.79
C PRO A 37 14.94 7.10 -0.87
N ARG A 38 14.02 6.63 -0.01
CA ARG A 38 12.63 7.09 -0.03
C ARG A 38 12.51 8.40 0.73
N ILE A 39 12.04 9.43 0.03
CA ILE A 39 11.70 10.73 0.61
C ILE A 39 10.23 10.70 1.02
N HIS A 40 9.96 11.10 2.26
CA HIS A 40 8.61 11.18 2.80
C HIS A 40 8.09 12.61 2.74
N GLY A 41 6.79 12.76 2.51
CA GLY A 41 6.11 14.06 2.36
C GLY A 41 4.72 14.06 3.01
N ALA A 42 3.73 14.57 2.29
CA ALA A 42 2.35 14.71 2.78
C ALA A 42 1.69 13.39 3.22
N GLU A 43 2.16 12.26 2.71
CA GLU A 43 1.66 10.93 3.10
C GLU A 43 1.91 10.60 4.58
N VAL A 44 2.94 11.19 5.20
CA VAL A 44 3.23 10.99 6.64
C VAL A 44 2.08 11.50 7.50
N THR A 45 1.49 12.64 7.13
CA THR A 45 0.33 13.20 7.82
C THR A 45 -0.89 12.28 7.71
N ARG A 46 -1.16 11.75 6.51
CA ARG A 46 -2.25 10.78 6.31
C ARG A 46 -2.01 9.51 7.11
N LEU A 47 -0.77 9.03 7.14
CA LEU A 47 -0.40 7.86 7.93
C LEU A 47 -0.58 8.11 9.44
N ALA A 48 -0.22 9.28 9.93
CA ALA A 48 -0.44 9.69 11.33
C ALA A 48 -1.93 9.69 11.66
N ARG A 49 -2.79 10.27 10.81
CA ARG A 49 -4.24 10.25 10.98
C ARG A 49 -4.80 8.82 10.98
N THR A 50 -4.33 8.00 10.05
CA THR A 50 -4.74 6.58 9.98
C THR A 50 -4.41 5.86 11.27
N ILE A 51 -3.19 6.02 11.79
CA ILE A 51 -2.77 5.41 13.07
C ILE A 51 -3.65 5.88 14.22
N LEU A 52 -3.93 7.17 14.30
CA LEU A 52 -4.77 7.75 15.37
C LEU A 52 -6.21 7.22 15.32
N ARG A 53 -6.75 6.98 14.13
CA ARG A 53 -8.13 6.55 13.95
C ARG A 53 -8.31 5.05 14.04
N THR A 54 -7.29 4.29 13.73
CA THR A 54 -7.33 2.83 13.70
C THR A 54 -6.44 2.23 14.79
N THR A 55 -5.23 1.89 14.42
CA THR A 55 -4.17 1.36 15.27
C THR A 55 -2.87 1.29 14.47
N TRP A 56 -1.80 0.91 15.14
CA TRP A 56 -0.53 0.62 14.47
C TRP A 56 -0.64 -0.67 13.62
N GLY A 57 -0.65 -0.51 12.31
CA GLY A 57 -1.01 -1.63 11.41
C GLY A 57 0.10 -2.67 11.17
N ALA A 58 1.38 -2.25 11.18
CA ALA A 58 2.50 -3.16 10.92
C ALA A 58 3.75 -2.71 11.66
N PRO A 59 4.56 -3.64 12.23
CA PRO A 59 5.76 -3.27 12.96
C PRO A 59 6.79 -2.54 12.07
N VAL A 60 7.60 -1.70 12.71
CA VAL A 60 8.83 -1.18 12.11
C VAL A 60 9.83 -2.32 12.07
N ILE A 61 10.61 -2.44 11.00
CA ILE A 61 11.70 -3.41 10.89
C ILE A 61 13.01 -2.68 11.19
N ALA A 62 13.77 -3.16 12.16
CA ALA A 62 15.03 -2.57 12.53
C ALA A 62 16.12 -3.62 12.75
N GLN A 63 17.35 -3.24 12.44
CA GLN A 63 18.52 -4.06 12.70
C GLN A 63 18.75 -4.19 14.22
N ALA A 64 18.89 -5.40 14.72
CA ALA A 64 18.96 -5.68 16.16
C ALA A 64 20.18 -5.02 16.84
N SER A 65 21.34 -4.99 16.17
CA SER A 65 22.60 -4.47 16.71
C SER A 65 22.64 -2.94 16.83
N THR A 66 21.95 -2.21 15.95
CA THR A 66 22.06 -0.75 15.84
C THR A 66 20.78 0.00 16.10
N LEU A 67 19.63 -0.68 16.08
CA LEU A 67 18.26 -0.12 16.05
C LEU A 67 18.03 0.82 14.86
N ARG A 68 18.82 0.68 13.79
CA ARG A 68 18.64 1.40 12.54
C ARG A 68 17.46 0.80 11.77
N ILE A 69 16.58 1.65 11.32
CA ILE A 69 15.38 1.23 10.59
C ILE A 69 15.75 0.71 9.20
N ILE A 70 15.19 -0.43 8.86
CA ILE A 70 15.25 -1.06 7.53
C ILE A 70 13.96 -0.74 6.76
N GLY A 71 12.82 -0.92 7.40
CA GLY A 71 11.49 -0.63 6.83
C GLY A 71 10.58 0.09 7.83
N GLY A 72 9.71 0.98 7.33
CA GLY A 72 8.75 1.71 8.15
C GLY A 72 9.20 3.11 8.58
N HIS A 73 10.09 3.76 7.85
CA HIS A 73 10.52 5.15 8.12
C HIS A 73 9.34 6.12 8.21
N GLY A 74 8.38 6.06 7.27
CA GLY A 74 7.19 6.90 7.31
C GLY A 74 6.34 6.69 8.58
N ARG A 75 6.29 5.45 9.11
CA ARG A 75 5.62 5.16 10.39
C ARG A 75 6.35 5.81 11.56
N LEU A 76 7.68 5.80 11.57
CA LEU A 76 8.45 6.49 12.59
C LEU A 76 8.20 8.00 12.56
N GLU A 77 8.19 8.59 11.39
CA GLU A 77 7.91 10.03 11.23
C GLU A 77 6.47 10.36 11.68
N ALA A 78 5.49 9.55 11.29
CA ALA A 78 4.11 9.68 11.74
C ALA A 78 4.00 9.56 13.27
N ALA A 79 4.72 8.62 13.88
CA ALA A 79 4.76 8.49 15.34
C ALA A 79 5.33 9.75 16.03
N LYS A 80 6.39 10.32 15.48
CA LYS A 80 6.97 11.56 16.01
C LYS A 80 5.99 12.74 15.91
N LEU A 81 5.26 12.86 14.79
CA LEU A 81 4.21 13.87 14.65
C LEU A 81 3.10 13.69 15.68
N ILE A 82 2.65 12.47 15.90
CA ILE A 82 1.62 12.15 16.91
C ILE A 82 2.11 12.51 18.31
N LEU A 83 3.33 12.14 18.69
CA LEU A 83 3.89 12.44 20.02
C LEU A 83 4.15 13.93 20.22
N ALA A 84 4.47 14.67 19.17
CA ALA A 84 4.61 16.11 19.22
C ALA A 84 3.25 16.83 19.40
N GLY A 85 2.14 16.14 19.25
CA GLY A 85 0.81 16.72 19.36
C GLY A 85 0.52 17.76 18.28
N VAL A 86 1.17 17.62 17.10
CA VAL A 86 1.00 18.57 16.00
C VAL A 86 -0.41 18.45 15.46
N GLU A 87 -1.15 19.55 15.52
CA GLU A 87 -2.46 19.67 14.91
C GLU A 87 -2.29 19.77 13.39
N VAL A 88 -2.86 18.81 12.67
CA VAL A 88 -2.92 18.84 11.23
C VAL A 88 -4.38 18.91 10.82
N ASP A 89 -4.78 20.03 10.23
CA ASP A 89 -6.16 20.33 9.80
C ASP A 89 -7.20 20.19 10.94
N GLY A 90 -6.85 20.65 12.15
CA GLY A 90 -7.77 20.73 13.27
C GLY A 90 -8.16 19.42 13.97
N ILE A 91 -7.53 18.30 13.63
CA ILE A 91 -8.03 16.98 14.08
C ILE A 91 -7.00 16.16 14.86
N LEU A 92 -5.74 16.56 14.94
CA LEU A 92 -4.72 15.69 15.52
C LEU A 92 -4.70 15.82 17.06
N ARG A 93 -5.10 14.77 17.75
CA ARG A 93 -4.95 14.63 19.19
C ARG A 93 -4.04 13.45 19.49
N GLY A 94 -2.77 13.70 19.46
CA GLY A 94 -1.75 12.86 20.05
C GLY A 94 -1.21 13.54 21.31
N GLY A 95 0.01 13.29 21.61
CA GLY A 95 0.77 13.86 22.73
C GLY A 95 1.77 12.85 23.26
N ALA A 96 2.63 13.26 24.17
CA ALA A 96 3.70 12.42 24.69
C ALA A 96 3.22 11.10 25.30
N ASP A 97 1.97 11.05 25.78
CA ASP A 97 1.37 9.88 26.40
C ASP A 97 0.55 9.01 25.43
N HIS A 98 0.66 9.23 24.12
CA HIS A 98 -0.10 8.47 23.15
C HIS A 98 0.33 6.99 23.12
N ARG A 99 -0.66 6.09 23.12
CA ARG A 99 -0.47 4.65 22.93
C ARG A 99 -0.79 4.29 21.49
N PHE A 100 0.21 3.87 20.74
CA PHE A 100 0.08 3.51 19.31
C PHE A 100 -0.63 2.19 19.08
N ASP A 101 -0.53 1.28 20.04
CA ASP A 101 -1.12 -0.06 19.97
C ASP A 101 -1.80 -0.36 21.31
N ARG A 102 -2.97 -1.00 21.26
CA ARG A 102 -3.72 -1.42 22.44
C ARG A 102 -2.95 -2.44 23.30
N GLY A 103 -2.08 -3.25 22.66
CA GLY A 103 -1.22 -4.22 23.34
C GLY A 103 0.07 -3.62 23.91
N ALA A 104 0.36 -2.35 23.64
CA ALA A 104 1.58 -1.72 24.14
C ALA A 104 1.59 -1.66 25.68
N PRO A 105 2.71 -2.01 26.34
CA PRO A 105 2.82 -1.97 27.79
C PRO A 105 2.85 -0.56 28.36
N GLY A 106 3.09 0.45 27.51
CA GLY A 106 3.15 1.87 27.92
C GLY A 106 2.92 2.83 26.76
N PRO A 107 2.93 4.14 27.05
CA PRO A 107 2.86 5.18 26.02
C PRO A 107 4.17 5.30 25.23
N ALA A 108 4.11 5.98 24.10
CA ALA A 108 5.23 6.26 23.20
C ALA A 108 6.02 5.02 22.73
N LEU A 109 5.43 3.82 22.84
CA LEU A 109 6.02 2.58 22.42
C LEU A 109 5.39 2.12 21.10
N VAL A 110 6.23 1.71 20.15
CA VAL A 110 5.81 1.16 18.86
C VAL A 110 6.28 -0.27 18.68
N PRO A 111 5.51 -1.13 18.01
CA PRO A 111 5.94 -2.49 17.73
C PRO A 111 7.05 -2.50 16.68
N VAL A 112 8.12 -3.21 16.98
CA VAL A 112 9.34 -3.30 16.18
C VAL A 112 9.72 -4.75 15.97
N ARG A 113 9.94 -5.16 14.75
CA ARG A 113 10.60 -6.43 14.43
C ARG A 113 12.10 -6.20 14.37
N LEU A 114 12.83 -6.81 15.29
CA LEU A 114 14.29 -6.81 15.25
C LEU A 114 14.76 -7.95 14.35
N VAL A 115 15.70 -7.66 13.46
CA VAL A 115 16.36 -8.62 12.59
C VAL A 115 17.86 -8.60 12.84
N ASP A 116 18.44 -9.78 13.00
CA ASP A 116 19.88 -9.94 13.18
C ASP A 116 20.53 -10.14 11.82
N VAL A 117 20.99 -9.05 11.25
CA VAL A 117 21.58 -8.99 9.90
C VAL A 117 22.77 -8.04 9.91
N SER A 118 23.71 -8.24 8.99
CA SER A 118 24.82 -7.35 8.74
C SER A 118 24.35 -6.00 8.14
N ASP A 119 25.24 -5.00 8.14
CA ASP A 119 24.93 -3.69 7.54
C ASP A 119 24.62 -3.80 6.03
N ALA A 120 25.33 -4.68 5.31
CA ALA A 120 25.11 -4.92 3.89
C ALA A 120 23.73 -5.55 3.61
N GLU A 121 23.35 -6.53 4.42
CA GLU A 121 22.02 -7.16 4.32
C GLU A 121 20.91 -6.17 4.69
N ALA A 122 21.10 -5.35 5.73
CA ALA A 122 20.14 -4.33 6.11
C ALA A 122 19.94 -3.30 4.99
N GLU A 123 21.01 -2.90 4.30
CA GLU A 123 20.92 -2.00 3.15
C GLU A 123 20.18 -2.66 1.97
N ALA A 124 20.51 -3.90 1.64
CA ALA A 124 19.82 -4.67 0.61
C ALA A 124 18.33 -4.85 0.91
N MET A 125 17.99 -5.16 2.17
CA MET A 125 16.60 -5.27 2.62
C MET A 125 15.85 -3.93 2.49
N THR A 126 16.49 -2.80 2.82
CA THR A 126 15.89 -1.47 2.66
C THR A 126 15.55 -1.19 1.18
N LEU A 127 16.45 -1.53 0.28
CA LEU A 127 16.20 -1.38 -1.16
C LEU A 127 15.10 -2.30 -1.65
N ALA A 128 15.09 -3.56 -1.22
CA ALA A 128 14.09 -4.54 -1.61
C ALA A 128 12.68 -4.16 -1.11
N ASP A 129 12.55 -3.68 0.14
CA ASP A 129 11.28 -3.23 0.71
C ASP A 129 10.71 -2.04 -0.09
N ASN A 130 11.55 -1.06 -0.42
CA ASN A 130 11.16 0.08 -1.24
C ASN A 130 10.79 -0.33 -2.68
N ALA A 131 11.52 -1.27 -3.29
CA ALA A 131 11.28 -1.73 -4.65
C ALA A 131 9.99 -2.57 -4.75
N SER A 132 9.74 -3.45 -3.78
CA SER A 132 8.53 -4.29 -3.78
C SER A 132 7.25 -3.47 -3.76
N ALA A 133 7.24 -2.35 -3.04
CA ALA A 133 6.10 -1.44 -3.01
C ALA A 133 5.80 -0.79 -4.38
N LEU A 134 6.79 -0.71 -5.28
CA LEU A 134 6.66 -0.14 -6.62
C LEU A 134 6.38 -1.20 -7.70
N GLN A 135 6.71 -2.47 -7.45
CA GLN A 135 6.57 -3.55 -8.43
C GLN A 135 5.24 -4.30 -8.33
N GLY A 136 4.54 -4.16 -7.21
CA GLY A 136 3.20 -4.71 -7.04
C GLY A 136 2.23 -4.04 -8.02
N ARG A 137 1.35 -4.84 -8.62
CA ARG A 137 0.20 -4.34 -9.37
C ARG A 137 -1.05 -4.67 -8.57
N ASP A 138 -1.85 -3.64 -8.34
CA ASP A 138 -3.17 -3.83 -7.77
C ASP A 138 -4.13 -4.36 -8.85
N ASP A 139 -5.05 -5.23 -8.45
CA ASP A 139 -6.25 -5.46 -9.24
C ASP A 139 -7.08 -4.17 -9.21
N ALA A 140 -7.08 -3.49 -10.34
CA ALA A 140 -7.69 -2.16 -10.45
C ALA A 140 -9.19 -2.18 -10.12
N SER A 141 -9.91 -3.23 -10.55
CA SER A 141 -11.35 -3.37 -10.29
C SER A 141 -11.62 -3.61 -8.81
N LEU A 142 -10.83 -4.48 -8.17
CA LEU A 142 -10.94 -4.74 -6.75
C LEU A 142 -10.53 -3.54 -5.90
N ALA A 143 -9.50 -2.81 -6.30
CA ALA A 143 -9.07 -1.58 -5.61
C ALA A 143 -10.18 -0.51 -5.62
N VAL A 144 -10.84 -0.30 -6.77
CA VAL A 144 -11.99 0.60 -6.89
C VAL A 144 -13.17 0.13 -6.03
N GLU A 145 -13.51 -1.16 -6.10
CA GLU A 145 -14.59 -1.73 -5.28
C GLU A 145 -14.33 -1.53 -3.79
N MET A 146 -13.11 -1.82 -3.32
CA MET A 146 -12.73 -1.62 -1.92
C MET A 146 -12.76 -0.14 -1.53
N ALA A 147 -12.25 0.75 -2.36
CA ALA A 147 -12.28 2.19 -2.11
C ALA A 147 -13.73 2.68 -2.02
N THR A 148 -14.57 2.39 -3.01
CA THR A 148 -15.99 2.78 -3.04
C THR A 148 -16.71 2.28 -1.78
N ARG A 149 -16.55 1.01 -1.43
CA ARG A 149 -17.16 0.42 -0.23
C ARG A 149 -16.66 1.09 1.05
N SER A 150 -15.39 1.47 1.11
CA SER A 150 -14.81 2.17 2.27
C SER A 150 -15.40 3.58 2.41
N PHE A 151 -15.60 4.29 1.32
CA PHE A 151 -16.25 5.61 1.34
C PHE A 151 -17.74 5.50 1.69
N GLU A 152 -18.47 4.52 1.17
CA GLU A 152 -19.89 4.32 1.47
C GLU A 152 -20.15 3.96 2.93
N ARG A 153 -19.33 3.08 3.51
CA ARG A 153 -19.53 2.54 4.87
C ARG A 153 -18.82 3.34 5.95
N GLY A 154 -17.78 4.04 5.61
CA GLY A 154 -16.90 4.71 6.53
C GLY A 154 -16.52 6.13 6.09
N ALA A 155 -17.40 6.87 5.40
CA ALA A 155 -17.10 8.21 4.92
C ALA A 155 -16.54 9.14 6.02
N PRO A 156 -17.07 9.18 7.25
CA PRO A 156 -16.48 9.97 8.31
C PRO A 156 -15.06 9.52 8.69
N LEU A 157 -14.84 8.19 8.73
CA LEU A 157 -13.53 7.62 9.03
C LEU A 157 -12.52 7.95 7.92
N MET A 158 -12.93 7.81 6.67
CA MET A 158 -12.09 8.15 5.51
C MET A 158 -11.71 9.63 5.51
N ALA A 159 -12.68 10.53 5.76
CA ALA A 159 -12.43 11.96 5.88
C ALA A 159 -11.47 12.29 7.03
N ASP A 160 -11.65 11.67 8.18
CA ASP A 160 -10.77 11.84 9.35
C ASP A 160 -9.34 11.37 9.08
N MET A 161 -9.16 10.34 8.23
CA MET A 161 -7.86 9.89 7.77
C MET A 161 -7.27 10.77 6.65
N GLY A 162 -8.00 11.78 6.19
CA GLY A 162 -7.57 12.70 5.15
C GLY A 162 -7.81 12.22 3.72
N TYR A 163 -8.80 11.35 3.52
CA TYR A 163 -9.26 10.92 2.20
C TYR A 163 -10.61 11.57 1.88
N GLY A 164 -10.68 12.27 0.76
CA GLY A 164 -11.89 12.92 0.26
C GLY A 164 -12.43 12.29 -1.02
N ALA A 165 -13.52 12.87 -1.55
CA ALA A 165 -14.11 12.42 -2.81
C ALA A 165 -13.11 12.48 -3.98
N ASP A 166 -12.24 13.47 -4.00
CA ASP A 166 -11.20 13.61 -5.02
C ASP A 166 -10.17 12.46 -4.99
N ASP A 167 -9.94 11.86 -3.80
CA ASP A 167 -9.05 10.70 -3.67
C ASP A 167 -9.72 9.46 -4.30
N LEU A 168 -11.03 9.28 -4.08
CA LEU A 168 -11.81 8.21 -4.72
C LEU A 168 -11.80 8.39 -6.25
N ASP A 169 -12.08 9.59 -6.73
CA ASP A 169 -12.06 9.89 -8.16
C ASP A 169 -10.70 9.60 -8.81
N ARG A 170 -9.61 9.93 -8.12
CA ARG A 170 -8.26 9.59 -8.59
C ARG A 170 -8.01 8.09 -8.63
N MET A 171 -8.46 7.33 -7.63
CA MET A 171 -8.36 5.87 -7.61
C MET A 171 -9.13 5.24 -8.75
N VAL A 172 -10.35 5.71 -9.00
CA VAL A 172 -11.21 5.23 -10.11
C VAL A 172 -10.55 5.50 -11.47
N ARG A 173 -10.02 6.71 -11.67
CA ARG A 173 -9.31 7.07 -12.93
C ARG A 173 -8.05 6.23 -13.11
N ALA A 174 -7.22 6.11 -12.08
CA ALA A 174 -6.01 5.29 -12.15
C ALA A 174 -6.32 3.81 -12.47
N ALA A 175 -7.42 3.29 -11.95
CA ALA A 175 -7.89 1.94 -12.27
C ALA A 175 -8.36 1.84 -13.73
N GLY A 176 -9.10 2.83 -14.24
CA GLY A 176 -9.51 2.92 -15.64
C GLY A 176 -8.31 2.94 -16.59
N ASP A 177 -7.32 3.77 -16.28
CA ASP A 177 -6.08 3.87 -17.05
C ASP A 177 -5.29 2.53 -17.04
N ALA A 178 -5.24 1.85 -15.91
CA ALA A 178 -4.59 0.55 -15.80
C ALA A 178 -5.29 -0.54 -16.63
N VAL A 179 -6.63 -0.54 -16.68
CA VAL A 179 -7.42 -1.44 -17.53
C VAL A 179 -7.17 -1.13 -19.01
N LEU A 180 -7.18 0.15 -19.39
CA LEU A 180 -6.89 0.57 -20.76
C LEU A 180 -5.46 0.18 -21.19
N ALA A 181 -4.46 0.38 -20.32
CA ALA A 181 -3.09 -0.02 -20.59
C ALA A 181 -2.95 -1.54 -20.74
N ALA A 182 -3.65 -2.32 -19.92
CA ALA A 182 -3.66 -3.77 -20.00
C ALA A 182 -4.34 -4.30 -21.28
N THR A 183 -5.35 -3.60 -21.78
CA THR A 183 -6.02 -3.95 -23.04
C THR A 183 -5.23 -3.51 -24.27
N GLN A 184 -4.41 -2.47 -24.16
CA GLN A 184 -3.54 -2.00 -25.25
C GLN A 184 -2.22 -2.78 -25.34
N GLY A 185 -1.78 -3.46 -24.27
CA GLY A 185 -0.53 -4.22 -24.21
C GLY A 185 -0.61 -5.69 -24.61
N ASN A 186 -1.80 -6.25 -24.71
CA ASN A 186 -2.01 -7.58 -25.28
C ASN A 186 -2.48 -7.40 -26.70
N ASP A 187 -1.62 -7.80 -27.68
CA ASP A 187 -1.95 -8.05 -29.07
C ASP A 187 -3.42 -7.79 -29.43
N ALA A 188 -3.83 -6.53 -29.36
CA ALA A 188 -5.00 -6.14 -30.13
C ALA A 188 -4.66 -6.61 -31.55
N PRO A 189 -5.39 -7.55 -32.15
CA PRO A 189 -5.10 -7.95 -33.51
C PRO A 189 -4.99 -6.63 -34.27
N ASN A 190 -3.85 -6.45 -34.93
CA ASN A 190 -3.56 -5.26 -35.73
C ASN A 190 -4.67 -5.16 -36.77
N PHE A 191 -5.77 -4.54 -36.37
CA PHE A 191 -6.93 -4.35 -37.23
C PHE A 191 -6.58 -3.17 -38.16
N ALA A 192 -5.66 -3.45 -39.05
CA ALA A 192 -5.54 -2.63 -40.25
C ALA A 192 -6.81 -2.92 -41.06
N PRO A 193 -7.71 -1.95 -41.23
CA PRO A 193 -8.84 -2.15 -42.13
C PRO A 193 -8.25 -2.48 -43.49
N GLY A 194 -8.48 -3.71 -43.97
CA GLY A 194 -8.09 -4.11 -45.30
C GLY A 194 -8.69 -3.15 -46.33
N THR A 195 -7.98 -2.90 -47.39
CA THR A 195 -8.52 -2.13 -48.51
C THR A 195 -9.74 -2.85 -49.09
N GLU A 196 -10.62 -2.13 -49.79
CA GLU A 196 -11.82 -2.73 -50.42
C GLU A 196 -11.47 -3.96 -51.29
N ASP A 197 -10.29 -4.00 -51.86
CA ASP A 197 -9.78 -5.11 -52.68
C ASP A 197 -9.35 -6.33 -51.86
N GLU A 198 -9.06 -6.17 -50.56
CA GLU A 198 -8.66 -7.23 -49.62
C GLU A 198 -9.85 -7.81 -48.86
N GLN A 199 -10.98 -7.15 -48.87
CA GLN A 199 -12.22 -7.66 -48.29
C GLN A 199 -12.82 -8.65 -49.27
N GLY A 200 -12.58 -9.95 -49.06
CA GLY A 200 -13.25 -10.98 -49.82
C GLY A 200 -14.77 -10.75 -49.79
N ARG A 201 -15.41 -10.74 -50.96
CA ARG A 201 -16.85 -10.54 -51.06
C ARG A 201 -17.59 -11.54 -50.21
N LEU A 202 -18.57 -11.06 -49.42
CA LEU A 202 -19.37 -11.87 -48.50
C LEU A 202 -20.09 -13.06 -49.22
N ASP A 203 -20.33 -12.92 -50.52
CA ASP A 203 -20.90 -13.94 -51.40
C ASP A 203 -19.93 -15.07 -51.76
N GLN A 204 -18.62 -14.89 -51.48
CA GLN A 204 -17.58 -15.93 -51.69
C GLN A 204 -17.29 -16.76 -50.45
N LEU A 205 -17.90 -16.43 -49.31
CA LEU A 205 -17.73 -17.18 -48.08
C LEU A 205 -18.52 -18.48 -48.14
N LYS A 206 -17.89 -19.60 -47.80
CA LYS A 206 -18.55 -20.88 -47.67
C LYS A 206 -19.77 -20.79 -46.72
N PRO A 207 -20.90 -21.45 -47.07
CA PRO A 207 -22.06 -21.47 -46.21
C PRO A 207 -21.73 -22.05 -44.84
N ILE A 208 -22.40 -21.55 -43.82
CA ILE A 208 -22.28 -22.07 -42.45
C ILE A 208 -23.18 -23.31 -42.34
N VAL A 209 -22.57 -24.45 -42.03
CA VAL A 209 -23.29 -25.70 -41.86
C VAL A 209 -23.63 -25.87 -40.37
N CYS A 210 -24.91 -26.09 -40.03
CA CYS A 210 -25.32 -26.39 -38.68
C CYS A 210 -24.72 -27.74 -38.20
N PRO A 211 -23.97 -27.79 -37.11
CA PRO A 211 -23.32 -29.03 -36.68
C PRO A 211 -24.31 -30.09 -36.17
N ASN A 212 -25.58 -29.71 -35.91
CA ASN A 212 -26.61 -30.62 -35.34
C ASN A 212 -27.54 -31.23 -36.43
N CYS A 213 -27.82 -30.49 -37.50
CA CYS A 213 -28.78 -30.97 -38.54
C CYS A 213 -28.24 -30.82 -39.97
N ALA A 214 -26.99 -30.42 -40.15
CA ALA A 214 -26.32 -30.22 -41.43
C ALA A 214 -27.01 -29.19 -42.38
N HIS A 215 -27.94 -28.38 -41.88
CA HIS A 215 -28.56 -27.32 -42.68
C HIS A 215 -27.53 -26.23 -43.01
N GLU A 216 -27.49 -25.85 -44.29
CA GLU A 216 -26.60 -24.82 -44.80
C GLU A 216 -27.28 -23.43 -44.75
N PHE A 217 -26.67 -22.53 -44.03
CA PHE A 217 -27.09 -21.13 -43.97
C PHE A 217 -26.29 -20.31 -44.97
N GLN A 218 -26.94 -19.76 -45.97
CA GLN A 218 -26.31 -18.74 -46.81
C GLN A 218 -26.31 -17.40 -46.05
N ARG A 219 -25.14 -16.79 -45.95
CA ARG A 219 -25.03 -15.43 -45.37
C ARG A 219 -25.77 -14.47 -46.29
N GLY A 220 -26.83 -13.89 -45.80
CA GLY A 220 -27.92 -13.22 -46.46
C GLY A 220 -27.54 -12.38 -47.68
N LYS A 221 -28.22 -12.63 -48.76
CA LYS A 221 -28.52 -11.59 -49.73
C LYS A 221 -29.56 -10.71 -49.10
N SER A 222 -29.15 -9.48 -48.69
CA SER A 222 -30.17 -8.44 -48.47
C SER A 222 -30.91 -8.22 -49.79
N ALA A 223 -32.23 -8.39 -49.74
CA ALA A 223 -33.11 -8.04 -50.81
C ALA A 223 -33.12 -6.54 -51.06
#